data_e6c94990caa679dc59cb6d3f7fbf1d8d
#
_entry.id   e6c94990caa679dc59cb6d3f7fbf1d8d
#
_cell.length_a   1.000
_cell.length_b   1.000
_cell.length_c   1.000
_cell.angle_alpha   90.00
_cell.angle_beta   90.00
_cell.angle_gamma   90.00
#
_symmetry.space_group_name_H-M   'P 1'
#
loop_
_entity.id
_entity.type
_entity.pdbx_description
1 polymer ?
#
loop_
_entity_poly.entity_id
_entity_poly.type
_entity_poly.pdbx_seq_one_letter_code
_entity_poly.pdbx_strand_id
1 'polypeptide(L)'
;MSGLVFKVPQELRRGNKRYNEEKSVAQGVELIQLMCRNFGIADFGKSSLLDMGCGCKLVQAILDRKLPLGRYVGVDVFPDLINFLNTNVGDPRFSFHVYNTHNEMYNPHGERLSANTRLPLPEHSFDFICLFSVFTHLAPHDYVAMLKMLRRYIKPGGRLIFSLFVN
;
A
#
# COMPACT_ATOMS: atom_id res chain seq x y z
N MET A 1 13.60 5.66 25.69
CA MET A 1 12.95 4.88 24.62
C MET A 1 11.82 5.74 24.07
N SER A 2 11.99 6.37 22.91
CA SER A 2 10.90 7.11 22.27
C SER A 2 9.89 6.08 21.76
N GLY A 3 8.68 6.05 22.34
CA GLY A 3 7.60 5.21 21.85
C GLY A 3 7.29 5.51 20.38
N LEU A 4 6.70 4.56 19.68
CA LEU A 4 6.29 4.72 18.26
C LEU A 4 5.40 5.96 18.11
N VAL A 5 5.69 6.76 17.09
CA VAL A 5 5.00 8.03 16.82
C VAL A 5 3.58 7.78 16.29
N PHE A 6 3.39 6.71 15.50
CA PHE A 6 2.11 6.38 14.89
C PHE A 6 1.66 4.96 15.24
N LYS A 7 0.57 4.86 16.01
CA LYS A 7 -0.01 3.59 16.46
C LYS A 7 -1.32 3.33 15.74
N VAL A 8 -1.50 2.10 15.27
CA VAL A 8 -2.74 1.64 14.65
C VAL A 8 -3.54 0.81 15.65
N PRO A 9 -4.84 1.02 15.86
CA PRO A 9 -5.70 0.21 16.70
C PRO A 9 -5.65 -1.28 16.32
N GLN A 10 -5.78 -2.16 17.31
CA GLN A 10 -5.62 -3.60 17.09
C GLN A 10 -6.64 -4.16 16.10
N GLU A 11 -7.86 -3.68 16.14
CA GLU A 11 -8.97 -4.08 15.27
C GLU A 11 -8.73 -3.73 13.79
N LEU A 12 -7.91 -2.72 13.52
CA LEU A 12 -7.54 -2.30 12.16
C LEU A 12 -6.26 -2.97 11.65
N ARG A 13 -5.60 -3.75 12.50
CA ARG A 13 -4.38 -4.47 12.13
C ARG A 13 -4.76 -5.80 11.50
N ARG A 14 -4.30 -6.02 10.29
CA ARG A 14 -4.46 -7.28 9.58
C ARG A 14 -3.54 -8.34 10.16
N GLY A 15 -4.06 -9.51 10.44
CA GLY A 15 -3.28 -10.66 10.89
C GLY A 15 -3.26 -10.82 12.42
N ASN A 16 -2.45 -11.70 12.88
CA ASN A 16 -2.42 -12.38 14.16
C ASN A 16 -2.53 -11.47 15.40
N LYS A 17 -3.21 -11.93 16.45
CA LYS A 17 -3.30 -11.34 17.80
C LYS A 17 -1.95 -11.04 18.47
N ARG A 18 -0.84 -11.56 17.93
CA ARG A 18 0.55 -11.33 18.38
C ARG A 18 1.27 -10.25 17.59
N TYR A 19 0.55 -9.25 17.13
CA TYR A 19 1.15 -8.15 16.41
C TYR A 19 2.13 -7.37 17.29
N ASN A 20 3.37 -7.28 16.85
CA ASN A 20 4.39 -6.44 17.45
C ASN A 20 4.64 -5.23 16.55
N GLU A 21 4.32 -4.03 17.04
CA GLU A 21 4.42 -2.79 16.26
C GLU A 21 5.86 -2.49 15.84
N GLU A 22 6.84 -2.67 16.72
CA GLU A 22 8.24 -2.43 16.38
C GLU A 22 8.72 -3.38 15.28
N LYS A 23 8.31 -4.65 15.35
CA LYS A 23 8.61 -5.63 14.30
C LYS A 23 7.93 -5.26 12.98
N SER A 24 6.69 -4.74 13.03
CA SER A 24 5.98 -4.28 11.84
C SER A 24 6.68 -3.09 11.18
N VAL A 25 7.10 -2.12 11.99
CA VAL A 25 7.88 -0.95 11.53
C VAL A 25 9.20 -1.42 10.91
N ALA A 26 9.93 -2.30 11.58
CA ALA A 26 11.19 -2.85 11.04
C ALA A 26 10.98 -3.54 9.68
N GLN A 27 9.97 -4.40 9.57
CA GLN A 27 9.60 -5.04 8.30
C GLN A 27 9.20 -4.02 7.22
N GLY A 28 8.49 -2.94 7.60
CA GLY A 28 8.16 -1.86 6.68
C GLY A 28 9.41 -1.16 6.13
N VAL A 29 10.40 -0.91 6.99
CA VAL A 29 11.70 -0.35 6.59
C VAL A 29 12.41 -1.30 5.62
N GLU A 30 12.45 -2.60 5.92
CA GLU A 30 13.05 -3.62 5.04
C GLU A 30 12.40 -3.64 3.65
N LEU A 31 11.05 -3.54 3.58
CA LEU A 31 10.32 -3.47 2.30
C LEU A 31 10.66 -2.20 1.52
N ILE A 32 10.76 -1.05 2.19
CA ILE A 32 11.16 0.21 1.55
C ILE A 32 12.59 0.10 1.01
N GLN A 33 13.51 -0.46 1.78
CA GLN A 33 14.88 -0.70 1.32
C GLN A 33 14.94 -1.70 0.16
N LEU A 34 14.10 -2.74 0.19
CA LEU A 34 13.96 -3.69 -0.91
C LEU A 34 13.50 -2.99 -2.18
N MET A 35 12.48 -2.13 -2.08
CA MET A 35 12.00 -1.32 -3.21
C MET A 35 13.10 -0.40 -3.74
N CYS A 36 13.81 0.32 -2.88
CA CYS A 36 14.91 1.21 -3.30
C CYS A 36 15.98 0.45 -4.09
N ARG A 37 16.40 -0.72 -3.59
CA ARG A 37 17.38 -1.57 -4.29
C ARG A 37 16.87 -2.03 -5.65
N ASN A 38 15.63 -2.52 -5.74
CA ASN A 38 15.06 -3.02 -6.99
C ASN A 38 14.77 -1.90 -7.99
N PHE A 39 14.42 -0.73 -7.50
CA PHE A 39 14.16 0.45 -8.35
C PHE A 39 15.44 1.23 -8.71
N GLY A 40 16.57 0.92 -8.08
CA GLY A 40 17.83 1.62 -8.33
C GLY A 40 17.77 3.09 -7.88
N ILE A 41 17.12 3.36 -6.78
CA ILE A 41 17.01 4.71 -6.17
C ILE A 41 17.58 4.69 -4.76
N ALA A 42 18.07 5.84 -4.30
CA ALA A 42 18.56 6.00 -2.93
C ALA A 42 17.42 6.01 -1.91
N ASP A 43 16.35 6.75 -2.24
CA ASP A 43 15.15 6.92 -1.41
C ASP A 43 13.95 7.37 -2.27
N PHE A 44 12.80 7.58 -1.61
CA PHE A 44 11.57 8.06 -2.25
C PHE A 44 11.36 9.57 -2.15
N GLY A 45 12.32 10.36 -1.70
CA GLY A 45 12.16 11.79 -1.40
C GLY A 45 11.65 12.66 -2.55
N LYS A 46 11.88 12.24 -3.80
CA LYS A 46 11.42 12.93 -5.01
C LYS A 46 10.41 12.12 -5.83
N SER A 47 9.93 11.00 -5.29
CA SER A 47 9.11 10.03 -6.02
C SER A 47 7.67 10.02 -5.54
N SER A 48 6.76 9.62 -6.43
CA SER A 48 5.36 9.30 -6.13
C SER A 48 5.19 7.77 -6.08
N LEU A 49 4.72 7.27 -4.93
CA LEU A 49 4.48 5.86 -4.67
C LEU A 49 2.98 5.60 -4.53
N LEU A 50 2.46 4.63 -5.28
CA LEU A 50 1.15 4.04 -5.06
C LEU A 50 1.32 2.69 -4.35
N ASP A 51 0.75 2.57 -3.16
CA ASP A 51 0.73 1.32 -2.37
C ASP A 51 -0.66 0.69 -2.47
N MET A 52 -0.77 -0.37 -3.25
CA MET A 52 -2.02 -1.08 -3.48
C MET A 52 -2.19 -2.21 -2.48
N GLY A 53 -3.28 -2.19 -1.71
CA GLY A 53 -3.45 -3.02 -0.52
C GLY A 53 -2.55 -2.54 0.62
N CYS A 54 -2.55 -1.24 0.86
CA CYS A 54 -1.53 -0.55 1.66
C CYS A 54 -1.45 -1.04 3.11
N GLY A 55 -2.58 -1.48 3.69
CA GLY A 55 -2.56 -1.75 5.12
C GLY A 55 -2.01 -0.55 5.90
N CYS A 56 -1.15 -0.81 6.88
CA CYS A 56 -0.55 0.26 7.68
C CYS A 56 0.99 0.17 7.78
N LYS A 57 1.60 -0.90 7.26
CA LYS A 57 3.02 -1.22 7.52
C LYS A 57 4.00 -0.18 6.95
N LEU A 58 3.85 0.18 5.67
CA LEU A 58 4.73 1.17 5.06
C LEU A 58 4.49 2.56 5.64
N VAL A 59 3.23 2.92 5.88
CA VAL A 59 2.86 4.21 6.51
C VAL A 59 3.51 4.34 7.88
N GLN A 60 3.38 3.33 8.73
CA GLN A 60 4.01 3.31 10.06
C GLN A 60 5.54 3.46 9.95
N ALA A 61 6.18 2.70 9.06
CA ALA A 61 7.62 2.76 8.87
C ALA A 61 8.09 4.14 8.42
N ILE A 62 7.40 4.75 7.45
CA ILE A 62 7.76 6.07 6.91
C ILE A 62 7.61 7.14 7.99
N LEU A 63 6.49 7.16 8.71
CA LEU A 63 6.23 8.17 9.75
C LEU A 63 7.16 8.01 10.95
N ASP A 64 7.33 6.78 11.44
CA ASP A 64 8.10 6.50 12.65
C ASP A 64 9.61 6.72 12.43
N ARG A 65 10.13 6.33 11.28
CA ARG A 65 11.54 6.48 10.91
C ARG A 65 11.86 7.77 10.13
N LYS A 66 10.85 8.62 9.89
CA LYS A 66 10.98 9.88 9.13
C LYS A 66 11.67 9.65 7.77
N LEU A 67 11.27 8.58 7.07
CA LEU A 67 11.90 8.22 5.81
C LEU A 67 11.60 9.25 4.72
N PRO A 68 12.55 9.53 3.82
CA PRO A 68 12.32 10.44 2.71
C PRO A 68 11.18 9.97 1.80
N LEU A 69 10.24 10.87 1.51
CA LEU A 69 9.06 10.60 0.69
C LEU A 69 8.64 11.86 -0.05
N GLY A 70 8.40 11.77 -1.36
CA GLY A 70 7.78 12.84 -2.12
C GLY A 70 6.26 12.83 -1.98
N ARG A 71 5.63 11.76 -2.47
CA ARG A 71 4.18 11.54 -2.36
C ARG A 71 3.86 10.06 -2.14
N TYR A 72 2.92 9.79 -1.26
CA TYR A 72 2.40 8.45 -1.01
C TYR A 72 0.88 8.42 -1.17
N VAL A 73 0.40 7.47 -1.94
CA VAL A 73 -1.04 7.18 -2.03
C VAL A 73 -1.26 5.73 -1.62
N GLY A 74 -1.96 5.54 -0.52
CA GLY A 74 -2.39 4.22 -0.06
C GLY A 74 -3.80 3.89 -0.56
N VAL A 75 -3.98 2.69 -1.09
CA VAL A 75 -5.30 2.21 -1.52
C VAL A 75 -5.56 0.87 -0.87
N ASP A 76 -6.72 0.71 -0.25
CA ASP A 76 -7.10 -0.53 0.41
C ASP A 76 -8.59 -0.82 0.29
N VAL A 77 -8.98 -2.09 0.41
CA VAL A 77 -10.38 -2.54 0.38
C VAL A 77 -11.07 -2.41 1.74
N PHE A 78 -10.35 -2.08 2.80
CA PHE A 78 -10.85 -1.99 4.17
C PHE A 78 -11.20 -0.54 4.55
N PRO A 79 -12.50 -0.15 4.51
CA PRO A 79 -12.92 1.25 4.70
C PRO A 79 -12.53 1.81 6.07
N ASP A 80 -12.67 1.03 7.15
CA ASP A 80 -12.37 1.52 8.50
C ASP A 80 -10.89 1.88 8.68
N LEU A 81 -10.00 1.08 8.08
CA LEU A 81 -8.58 1.39 8.07
C LEU A 81 -8.29 2.68 7.29
N ILE A 82 -8.88 2.84 6.12
CA ILE A 82 -8.69 4.05 5.30
C ILE A 82 -9.22 5.30 6.01
N ASN A 83 -10.38 5.21 6.66
CA ASN A 83 -10.93 6.30 7.47
C ASN A 83 -9.99 6.65 8.63
N PHE A 84 -9.46 5.64 9.33
CA PHE A 84 -8.49 5.85 10.40
C PHE A 84 -7.22 6.54 9.88
N LEU A 85 -6.66 6.10 8.78
CA LEU A 85 -5.45 6.68 8.19
C LEU A 85 -5.67 8.14 7.77
N ASN A 86 -6.77 8.44 7.08
CA ASN A 86 -7.11 9.81 6.67
C ASN A 86 -7.34 10.75 7.87
N THR A 87 -7.82 10.23 8.98
CA THR A 87 -8.07 11.04 10.19
C THR A 87 -6.78 11.29 10.98
N ASN A 88 -5.87 10.32 11.02
CA ASN A 88 -4.74 10.33 11.97
C ASN A 88 -3.37 10.60 11.32
N VAL A 89 -3.25 10.52 9.99
CA VAL A 89 -2.02 10.89 9.27
C VAL A 89 -2.13 12.33 8.81
N GLY A 90 -1.57 13.25 9.60
CA GLY A 90 -1.60 14.69 9.32
C GLY A 90 -0.53 15.18 8.31
N ASP A 91 0.26 14.30 7.74
CA ASP A 91 1.32 14.65 6.78
C ASP A 91 0.71 14.83 5.38
N PRO A 92 0.81 16.02 4.74
CA PRO A 92 0.17 16.32 3.45
C PRO A 92 0.74 15.51 2.27
N ARG A 93 1.85 14.81 2.46
CA ARG A 93 2.42 13.92 1.44
C ARG A 93 1.62 12.63 1.28
N PHE A 94 0.76 12.31 2.25
CA PHE A 94 -0.06 11.09 2.24
C PHE A 94 -1.49 11.39 1.82
N SER A 95 -2.08 10.44 1.10
CA SER A 95 -3.53 10.35 0.88
C SER A 95 -3.95 8.89 0.81
N PHE A 96 -5.19 8.60 1.26
CA PHE A 96 -5.68 7.23 1.33
C PHE A 96 -7.07 7.13 0.70
N HIS A 97 -7.30 6.05 -0.07
CA HIS A 97 -8.54 5.85 -0.81
C HIS A 97 -9.07 4.43 -0.62
N VAL A 98 -10.36 4.31 -0.45
CA VAL A 98 -11.03 3.01 -0.46
C VAL A 98 -11.08 2.48 -1.88
N TYR A 99 -10.72 1.23 -2.05
CA TYR A 99 -10.88 0.47 -3.28
C TYR A 99 -12.05 -0.49 -3.14
N ASN A 100 -13.21 -0.13 -3.70
CA ASN A 100 -14.44 -0.88 -3.53
C ASN A 100 -14.45 -2.18 -4.36
N THR A 101 -13.48 -3.06 -4.09
CA THR A 101 -13.42 -4.37 -4.72
C THR A 101 -13.74 -5.46 -3.71
N HIS A 102 -14.43 -6.50 -4.20
CA HIS A 102 -14.79 -7.66 -3.38
C HIS A 102 -13.57 -8.28 -2.72
N ASN A 103 -13.67 -8.50 -1.44
CA ASN A 103 -12.73 -9.26 -0.63
C ASN A 103 -13.50 -9.95 0.48
N GLU A 104 -13.44 -11.27 0.55
CA GLU A 104 -14.22 -12.08 1.50
C GLU A 104 -14.07 -11.62 2.95
N MET A 105 -12.89 -11.15 3.34
CA MET A 105 -12.56 -10.81 4.73
C MET A 105 -12.85 -9.33 5.08
N TYR A 106 -12.61 -8.39 4.15
CA TYR A 106 -12.57 -6.96 4.45
C TYR A 106 -13.64 -6.15 3.71
N ASN A 107 -14.15 -6.66 2.59
CA ASN A 107 -15.19 -6.00 1.79
C ASN A 107 -16.02 -7.04 1.01
N PRO A 108 -16.86 -7.85 1.70
CA PRO A 108 -17.64 -8.91 1.07
C PRO A 108 -18.70 -8.40 0.09
N HIS A 109 -19.07 -7.13 0.18
CA HIS A 109 -20.04 -6.46 -0.68
C HIS A 109 -19.40 -5.62 -1.79
N GLY A 110 -18.08 -5.66 -1.92
CA GLY A 110 -17.35 -4.94 -2.96
C GLY A 110 -17.64 -5.44 -4.37
N GLU A 111 -17.33 -4.61 -5.34
CA GLU A 111 -17.51 -4.92 -6.75
C GLU A 111 -16.47 -5.94 -7.24
N ARG A 112 -16.82 -6.70 -8.28
CA ARG A 112 -15.85 -7.62 -8.89
C ARG A 112 -14.72 -6.84 -9.55
N LEU A 113 -13.48 -7.26 -9.28
CA LEU A 113 -12.30 -6.71 -9.93
C LEU A 113 -12.33 -6.96 -11.44
N SER A 114 -12.06 -5.93 -12.22
CA SER A 114 -11.93 -6.02 -13.69
C SER A 114 -10.83 -5.08 -14.18
N ALA A 115 -10.38 -5.31 -15.43
CA ALA A 115 -9.45 -4.40 -16.08
C ALA A 115 -10.02 -2.99 -16.30
N ASN A 116 -11.34 -2.84 -16.22
CA ASN A 116 -12.05 -1.56 -16.38
C ASN A 116 -12.28 -0.83 -15.04
N THR A 117 -12.01 -1.48 -13.93
CA THR A 117 -12.10 -0.84 -12.59
C THR A 117 -11.21 0.40 -12.55
N ARG A 118 -11.69 1.45 -11.89
CA ARG A 118 -10.98 2.73 -11.76
C ARG A 118 -10.72 3.07 -10.31
N LEU A 119 -9.52 3.60 -10.05
CA LEU A 119 -9.20 4.28 -8.81
C LEU A 119 -9.52 5.78 -8.96
N PRO A 120 -9.92 6.48 -7.90
CA PRO A 120 -10.15 7.93 -7.95
C PRO A 120 -8.83 8.71 -7.96
N LEU A 121 -7.93 8.34 -8.88
CA LEU A 121 -6.57 8.85 -8.98
C LEU A 121 -6.28 9.30 -10.42
N PRO A 122 -5.42 10.31 -10.62
CA PRO A 122 -5.00 10.71 -11.96
C PRO A 122 -4.16 9.61 -12.63
N GLU A 123 -4.40 9.38 -13.91
CA GLU A 123 -3.61 8.44 -14.71
C GLU A 123 -2.16 8.93 -14.88
N HIS A 124 -1.23 8.00 -15.10
CA HIS A 124 0.20 8.27 -15.35
C HIS A 124 0.85 9.20 -14.31
N SER A 125 0.48 9.05 -13.03
CA SER A 125 0.90 9.95 -11.96
C SER A 125 1.91 9.38 -10.96
N PHE A 126 2.21 8.07 -11.05
CA PHE A 126 3.10 7.40 -10.11
C PHE A 126 4.39 6.94 -10.76
N ASP A 127 5.51 7.24 -10.10
CA ASP A 127 6.83 6.74 -10.48
C ASP A 127 6.97 5.26 -10.12
N PHE A 128 6.37 4.87 -8.98
CA PHE A 128 6.42 3.51 -8.46
C PHE A 128 5.07 3.04 -7.97
N ILE A 129 4.82 1.73 -8.16
CA ILE A 129 3.65 1.03 -7.61
C ILE A 129 4.14 -0.20 -6.86
N CYS A 130 3.62 -0.45 -5.66
CA CYS A 130 3.90 -1.67 -4.92
C CYS A 130 2.62 -2.39 -4.50
N LEU A 131 2.71 -3.74 -4.44
CA LEU A 131 1.66 -4.64 -3.97
C LEU A 131 2.31 -5.74 -3.10
N PHE A 132 2.29 -5.55 -1.79
CA PHE A 132 2.82 -6.57 -0.87
C PHE A 132 1.67 -7.38 -0.25
N SER A 133 1.72 -8.71 -0.41
CA SER A 133 0.70 -9.64 0.08
C SER A 133 -0.71 -9.39 -0.45
N VAL A 134 -0.86 -8.83 -1.64
CA VAL A 134 -2.15 -8.60 -2.30
C VAL A 134 -2.54 -9.81 -3.14
N PHE A 135 -1.66 -10.27 -4.02
CA PHE A 135 -1.92 -11.40 -4.91
C PHE A 135 -2.15 -12.72 -4.18
N THR A 136 -1.67 -12.84 -2.95
CA THR A 136 -1.95 -14.01 -2.09
C THR A 136 -3.43 -14.17 -1.71
N HIS A 137 -4.23 -13.13 -1.92
CA HIS A 137 -5.67 -13.08 -1.61
C HIS A 137 -6.55 -12.96 -2.86
N LEU A 138 -5.98 -13.06 -4.05
CA LEU A 138 -6.68 -12.96 -5.32
C LEU A 138 -6.69 -14.29 -6.06
N ALA A 139 -7.70 -14.51 -6.88
CA ALA A 139 -7.69 -15.61 -7.84
C ALA A 139 -6.78 -15.28 -9.06
N PRO A 140 -6.20 -16.26 -9.75
CA PRO A 140 -5.26 -16.02 -10.86
C PRO A 140 -5.78 -15.09 -11.96
N HIS A 141 -7.07 -15.14 -12.28
CA HIS A 141 -7.66 -14.24 -13.28
C HIS A 141 -7.72 -12.79 -12.84
N ASP A 142 -7.77 -12.54 -11.51
CA ASP A 142 -7.76 -11.19 -10.94
C ASP A 142 -6.37 -10.56 -10.98
N TYR A 143 -5.28 -11.36 -11.02
CA TYR A 143 -3.93 -10.82 -11.20
C TYR A 143 -3.81 -10.03 -12.50
N VAL A 144 -4.30 -10.61 -13.59
CA VAL A 144 -4.26 -9.95 -14.92
C VAL A 144 -5.12 -8.70 -14.93
N ALA A 145 -6.31 -8.74 -14.32
CA ALA A 145 -7.19 -7.58 -14.19
C ALA A 145 -6.51 -6.45 -13.37
N MET A 146 -5.91 -6.79 -12.22
CA MET A 146 -5.18 -5.86 -11.37
C MET A 146 -4.02 -5.21 -12.11
N LEU A 147 -3.16 -5.98 -12.76
CA LEU A 147 -2.02 -5.45 -13.51
C LEU A 147 -2.45 -4.54 -14.68
N LYS A 148 -3.50 -4.92 -15.41
CA LYS A 148 -4.07 -4.08 -16.49
C LYS A 148 -4.65 -2.77 -15.93
N MET A 149 -5.33 -2.81 -14.80
CA MET A 149 -5.84 -1.64 -14.11
C MET A 149 -4.69 -0.71 -13.68
N LEU A 150 -3.67 -1.24 -13.00
CA LEU A 150 -2.57 -0.46 -12.46
C LEU A 150 -1.68 0.17 -13.54
N ARG A 151 -1.61 -0.43 -14.74
CA ARG A 151 -0.89 0.14 -15.88
C ARG A 151 -1.33 1.57 -16.24
N ARG A 152 -2.57 1.95 -15.93
CA ARG A 152 -3.07 3.31 -16.18
C ARG A 152 -2.44 4.36 -15.28
N TYR A 153 -2.07 3.98 -14.08
CA TYR A 153 -1.62 4.91 -13.04
C TYR A 153 -0.11 5.10 -13.01
N ILE A 154 0.64 4.14 -13.56
CA ILE A 154 2.10 4.22 -13.63
C ILE A 154 2.53 5.15 -14.76
N LYS A 155 3.53 6.00 -14.50
CA LYS A 155 4.14 6.87 -15.51
C LYS A 155 4.88 6.05 -16.58
N PRO A 156 5.09 6.57 -17.80
CA PRO A 156 6.07 6.01 -18.70
C PRO A 156 7.44 5.91 -18.02
N GLY A 157 8.08 4.72 -18.08
CA GLY A 157 9.33 4.44 -17.38
C GLY A 157 9.20 4.15 -15.88
N GLY A 158 8.01 4.28 -15.31
CA GLY A 158 7.72 3.89 -13.92
C GLY A 158 7.89 2.39 -13.70
N ARG A 159 8.02 1.96 -12.44
CA ARG A 159 8.28 0.57 -12.07
C ARG A 159 7.28 0.06 -11.08
N LEU A 160 6.95 -1.24 -11.21
CA LEU A 160 6.02 -1.94 -10.33
C LEU A 160 6.74 -3.11 -9.65
N ILE A 161 6.52 -3.29 -8.35
CA ILE A 161 6.98 -4.42 -7.55
C ILE A 161 5.81 -5.08 -6.83
N PHE A 162 5.80 -6.39 -6.79
CA PHE A 162 4.80 -7.15 -6.05
C PHE A 162 5.39 -8.41 -5.43
N SER A 163 4.73 -8.93 -4.40
CA SER A 163 5.04 -10.24 -3.85
C SER A 163 4.05 -11.29 -4.37
N LEU A 164 4.57 -12.47 -4.69
CA LEU A 164 3.80 -13.62 -5.14
C LEU A 164 4.35 -14.88 -4.47
N PHE A 165 3.48 -15.80 -4.06
CA PHE A 165 3.90 -17.14 -3.71
C PHE A 165 3.98 -17.97 -5.00
N VAL A 166 5.11 -18.60 -5.24
CA VAL A 166 5.31 -19.61 -6.29
C VAL A 166 5.59 -20.94 -5.60
N ASN A 167 4.79 -21.96 -5.95
CA ASN A 167 5.00 -23.34 -5.51
C ASN A 167 5.94 -24.06 -6.48
#